data_cfca7254b3fed8acdb6cbd1bad5befd9
#
_entry.id   cfca7254b3fed8acdb6cbd1bad5befd9
#
_cell.length_a   1.000
_cell.length_b   1.000
_cell.length_c   1.000
_cell.angle_alpha   90.00
_cell.angle_beta   90.00
_cell.angle_gamma   90.00
#
_symmetry.space_group_name_H-M   'P 1'
#
loop_
_entity.id
_entity.type
_entity.pdbx_description
1 polymer ?
#
loop_
_entity_poly.entity_id
_entity_poly.type
_entity_poly.pdbx_seq_one_letter_code
_entity_poly.pdbx_strand_id
1 'polypeptide(L)'
;MNIETGGGIYLFQGSSLVVRDDVPDTAIADGMPPEILRQTFKDIDTFEMPAVDAPGTIRGASLGKDAPVPAGWRTVPVRQGLSLLTAGTTVDGTGPIGRMLRAYHVAQWRQDSVFCGSCGTKNTDAPDELARFCPACGRREYPRISPAVITIIINDNDGSALLAHNKKFADGVYSLVAGFNEAGESLEATVAREIREEVGLEVRDIKYIASQPWPFPNSLMLGFTARYASGEIHPDGIEIEDAKWFTRDNLPKLPGNGSVSRYLINGWLEGSL
;
A
#
# COMPACT_ATOMS: atom_id res chain seq x y z
N MET A 1 36.86 -7.82 9.56
CA MET A 1 35.51 -8.27 9.96
C MET A 1 34.55 -7.29 9.34
N ASN A 2 34.03 -7.65 8.17
CA ASN A 2 33.18 -6.77 7.36
C ASN A 2 31.91 -6.47 8.16
N ILE A 3 31.67 -5.20 8.44
CA ILE A 3 30.38 -4.72 8.91
C ILE A 3 29.45 -4.90 7.71
N GLU A 4 28.72 -6.03 7.73
CA GLU A 4 27.60 -6.20 6.83
C GLU A 4 26.72 -4.96 6.97
N THR A 5 26.38 -4.36 5.86
CA THR A 5 25.44 -3.28 5.74
C THR A 5 24.05 -3.78 6.19
N GLY A 6 23.91 -3.98 7.48
CA GLY A 6 22.69 -4.39 8.12
C GLY A 6 21.67 -3.27 7.96
N GLY A 7 20.64 -3.50 7.18
CA GLY A 7 19.51 -2.58 7.05
C GLY A 7 18.98 -2.20 8.43
N GLY A 8 18.50 -0.96 8.57
CA GLY A 8 17.91 -0.48 9.81
C GLY A 8 16.72 -1.34 10.25
N ILE A 9 16.36 -1.21 11.52
CA ILE A 9 15.14 -1.79 12.06
C ILE A 9 14.03 -0.74 12.07
N TYR A 10 12.81 -1.15 11.73
CA TYR A 10 11.63 -0.30 11.75
C TYR A 10 10.79 -0.64 12.98
N LEU A 11 10.46 0.36 13.79
CA LEU A 11 9.56 0.20 14.93
C LEU A 11 8.19 0.80 14.58
N PHE A 12 7.14 0.01 14.75
CA PHE A 12 5.77 0.41 14.44
C PHE A 12 4.90 0.47 15.70
N GLN A 13 3.99 1.45 15.73
CA GLN A 13 2.88 1.52 16.66
C GLN A 13 1.60 1.84 15.88
N GLY A 14 0.69 0.86 15.77
CA GLY A 14 -0.47 0.98 14.90
C GLY A 14 -0.04 1.30 13.45
N SER A 15 -0.56 2.38 12.88
CA SER A 15 -0.27 2.82 11.52
C SER A 15 0.91 3.81 11.40
N SER A 16 1.71 3.92 12.46
CA SER A 16 2.82 4.89 12.52
C SER A 16 4.16 4.19 12.76
N LEU A 17 5.22 4.79 12.23
CA LEU A 17 6.60 4.56 12.65
C LEU A 17 6.85 5.27 13.98
N VAL A 18 7.63 4.65 14.85
CA VAL A 18 8.19 5.29 16.04
C VAL A 18 9.64 5.62 15.73
N VAL A 19 9.97 6.89 15.71
CA VAL A 19 11.30 7.41 15.35
C VAL A 19 11.81 8.37 16.42
N ARG A 20 13.11 8.56 16.49
CA ARG A 20 13.69 9.57 17.39
C ARG A 20 13.37 10.97 16.90
N ASP A 21 13.28 11.92 17.82
CA ASP A 21 12.96 13.33 17.49
C ASP A 21 14.02 13.98 16.59
N ASP A 22 15.26 13.51 16.65
CA ASP A 22 16.38 14.01 15.83
C ASP A 22 16.43 13.42 14.41
N VAL A 23 15.60 12.42 14.09
CA VAL A 23 15.50 11.84 12.72
C VAL A 23 14.63 12.76 11.87
N PRO A 24 15.15 13.36 10.80
CA PRO A 24 14.35 14.23 9.92
C PRO A 24 13.32 13.39 9.15
N ASP A 25 12.20 14.00 8.78
CA ASP A 25 11.12 13.34 8.02
C ASP A 25 11.61 12.74 6.70
N THR A 26 12.66 13.30 6.11
CA THR A 26 13.29 12.78 4.88
C THR A 26 14.05 11.48 5.05
N ALA A 27 14.36 11.07 6.28
CA ALA A 27 15.15 9.87 6.60
C ALA A 27 14.34 8.79 7.35
N ILE A 28 13.03 8.94 7.52
CA ILE A 28 12.20 7.98 8.25
C ILE A 28 12.18 6.58 7.60
N ALA A 29 12.43 6.49 6.30
CA ALA A 29 12.44 5.23 5.56
C ALA A 29 13.80 4.48 5.63
N ASP A 30 14.82 5.04 6.25
CA ASP A 30 16.15 4.41 6.35
C ASP A 30 16.21 3.36 7.48
N GLY A 31 15.22 3.41 8.39
CA GLY A 31 15.22 2.60 9.61
C GLY A 31 16.24 3.08 10.64
N MET A 32 16.28 2.41 11.78
CA MET A 32 17.15 2.78 12.90
C MET A 32 18.19 1.69 13.19
N PRO A 33 19.35 2.04 13.78
CA PRO A 33 20.28 1.06 14.28
C PRO A 33 19.62 0.15 15.35
N PRO A 34 19.75 -1.18 15.26
CA PRO A 34 19.09 -2.11 16.18
C PRO A 34 19.48 -1.91 17.65
N GLU A 35 20.67 -1.41 17.91
CA GLU A 35 21.21 -1.17 19.26
C GLU A 35 20.39 -0.11 20.00
N ILE A 36 19.93 0.91 19.29
CA ILE A 36 19.11 2.01 19.86
C ILE A 36 17.79 1.46 20.37
N LEU A 37 17.15 0.57 19.59
CA LEU A 37 15.88 -0.03 20.02
C LEU A 37 16.05 -0.92 21.25
N ARG A 38 17.06 -1.78 21.28
CA ARG A 38 17.30 -2.67 22.40
C ARG A 38 17.61 -1.94 23.70
N GLN A 39 18.23 -0.77 23.62
CA GLN A 39 18.53 0.08 24.78
C GLN A 39 17.28 0.79 25.31
N THR A 40 16.36 1.17 24.44
CA THR A 40 15.22 2.00 24.79
C THR A 40 13.96 1.20 25.10
N PHE A 41 13.71 0.13 24.33
CA PHE A 41 12.48 -0.64 24.42
C PHE A 41 12.78 -2.08 24.91
N LYS A 42 12.05 -2.49 25.94
CA LYS A 42 12.03 -3.87 26.43
C LYS A 42 10.76 -4.57 25.95
N ASP A 43 10.87 -5.88 25.72
CA ASP A 43 9.72 -6.75 25.43
C ASP A 43 8.91 -6.36 24.16
N ILE A 44 9.59 -5.88 23.13
CA ILE A 44 8.98 -5.64 21.81
C ILE A 44 8.98 -6.91 20.96
N ASP A 45 7.89 -7.15 20.24
CA ASP A 45 7.84 -8.24 19.25
C ASP A 45 8.69 -7.87 18.04
N THR A 46 9.82 -8.59 17.87
CA THR A 46 10.74 -8.38 16.75
C THR A 46 10.61 -9.48 15.72
N PHE A 47 10.88 -9.16 14.46
CA PHE A 47 10.91 -10.11 13.36
C PHE A 47 11.97 -9.74 12.33
N GLU A 48 12.40 -10.74 11.57
CA GLU A 48 13.33 -10.58 10.46
C GLU A 48 12.77 -11.25 9.20
N MET A 49 13.11 -10.72 8.04
CA MET A 49 12.76 -11.29 6.75
C MET A 49 13.79 -10.92 5.69
N PRO A 50 13.96 -11.72 4.63
CA PRO A 50 14.82 -11.37 3.51
C PRO A 50 14.39 -10.06 2.83
N ALA A 51 15.33 -9.23 2.45
CA ALA A 51 15.07 -8.14 1.51
C ALA A 51 14.79 -8.71 0.11
N VAL A 52 14.00 -7.98 -0.70
CA VAL A 52 13.65 -8.41 -2.06
C VAL A 52 14.57 -7.78 -3.12
N ASP A 53 15.24 -6.69 -2.78
CA ASP A 53 15.98 -5.83 -3.69
C ASP A 53 17.50 -5.98 -3.58
N ALA A 54 18.00 -6.63 -2.54
CA ALA A 54 19.44 -6.85 -2.32
C ALA A 54 19.66 -8.01 -1.34
N PRO A 55 20.85 -8.62 -1.31
CA PRO A 55 21.22 -9.49 -0.20
C PRO A 55 21.14 -8.72 1.12
N GLY A 56 20.42 -9.27 2.09
CA GLY A 56 20.28 -8.66 3.40
C GLY A 56 18.96 -8.98 4.06
N THR A 57 18.80 -8.47 5.28
CA THR A 57 17.66 -8.72 6.14
C THR A 57 16.94 -7.41 6.46
N ILE A 58 15.63 -7.40 6.27
CA ILE A 58 14.76 -6.35 6.79
C ILE A 58 14.35 -6.77 8.19
N ARG A 59 14.46 -5.84 9.14
CA ARG A 59 14.05 -6.04 10.53
C ARG A 59 12.90 -5.13 10.87
N GLY A 60 11.95 -5.66 11.63
CA GLY A 60 10.84 -4.89 12.13
C GLY A 60 10.54 -5.22 13.58
N ALA A 61 9.86 -4.31 14.24
CA ALA A 61 9.38 -4.47 15.60
C ALA A 61 8.03 -3.79 15.76
N SER A 62 7.20 -4.30 16.67
CA SER A 62 5.91 -3.72 17.00
C SER A 62 5.87 -3.32 18.47
N LEU A 63 5.48 -2.07 18.71
CA LEU A 63 5.14 -1.57 20.04
C LEU A 63 3.63 -1.74 20.25
N GLY A 64 3.23 -2.10 21.44
CA GLY A 64 1.82 -2.21 21.78
C GLY A 64 1.07 -0.91 21.48
N LYS A 65 -0.19 -1.01 21.01
CA LYS A 65 -0.98 0.15 20.53
C LYS A 65 -1.06 1.27 21.57
N ASP A 66 -1.20 0.91 22.84
CA ASP A 66 -1.35 1.85 23.95
C ASP A 66 -0.05 2.02 24.77
N ALA A 67 1.06 1.48 24.28
CA ALA A 67 2.35 1.63 24.96
C ALA A 67 2.83 3.09 24.87
N PRO A 68 3.36 3.65 25.97
CA PRO A 68 3.87 5.02 25.91
C PRO A 68 5.10 5.11 25.01
N VAL A 69 5.13 6.14 24.19
CA VAL A 69 6.33 6.51 23.42
C VAL A 69 7.25 7.30 24.34
N PRO A 70 8.51 6.88 24.53
CA PRO A 70 9.43 7.54 25.45
C PRO A 70 9.76 8.99 25.05
N ALA A 71 10.20 9.79 26.01
CA ALA A 71 10.74 11.13 25.72
C ALA A 71 11.92 11.03 24.73
N GLY A 72 11.97 11.98 23.78
CA GLY A 72 12.95 11.97 22.69
C GLY A 72 12.54 11.11 21.50
N TRP A 73 11.30 10.59 21.48
CA TRP A 73 10.73 9.80 20.39
C TRP A 73 9.35 10.35 19.99
N ARG A 74 9.00 10.19 18.72
CA ARG A 74 7.73 10.60 18.15
C ARG A 74 7.16 9.54 17.20
N THR A 75 5.88 9.64 16.94
CA THR A 75 5.21 8.83 15.91
C THR A 75 5.07 9.61 14.61
N VAL A 76 5.30 8.91 13.49
CA VAL A 76 5.12 9.46 12.14
C VAL A 76 4.26 8.48 11.34
N PRO A 77 3.13 8.92 10.74
CA PRO A 77 2.32 8.03 9.92
C PRO A 77 3.15 7.36 8.82
N VAL A 78 3.03 6.03 8.67
CA VAL A 78 3.79 5.29 7.63
C VAL A 78 3.53 5.85 6.24
N ARG A 79 2.31 6.31 5.96
CA ARG A 79 1.95 6.95 4.69
C ARG A 79 2.77 8.21 4.37
N GLN A 80 3.30 8.89 5.37
CA GLN A 80 4.17 10.07 5.16
C GLN A 80 5.44 9.69 4.40
N GLY A 81 5.94 8.45 4.54
CA GLY A 81 7.06 7.97 3.75
C GLY A 81 6.82 7.99 2.25
N LEU A 82 5.56 7.89 1.81
CA LEU A 82 5.23 7.98 0.38
C LEU A 82 5.45 9.38 -0.19
N SER A 83 5.39 10.43 0.63
CA SER A 83 5.67 11.80 0.19
C SER A 83 7.14 12.03 -0.17
N LEU A 84 8.04 11.12 0.22
CA LEU A 84 9.46 11.16 -0.13
C LEU A 84 9.71 10.65 -1.57
N LEU A 85 8.72 10.03 -2.21
CA LEU A 85 8.83 9.58 -3.59
C LEU A 85 8.73 10.76 -4.55
N THR A 86 9.55 10.73 -5.58
CA THR A 86 9.47 11.70 -6.68
C THR A 86 8.24 11.44 -7.56
N ALA A 87 7.79 12.47 -8.27
CA ALA A 87 6.71 12.34 -9.24
C ALA A 87 7.07 11.29 -10.32
N GLY A 88 6.10 10.46 -10.68
CA GLY A 88 6.29 9.42 -11.70
C GLY A 88 6.94 8.11 -11.23
N THR A 89 7.31 8.00 -9.95
CA THR A 89 7.75 6.73 -9.37
C THR A 89 6.61 5.99 -8.69
N THR A 90 6.57 4.67 -8.87
CA THR A 90 5.74 3.76 -8.06
C THR A 90 6.61 3.08 -7.01
N VAL A 91 5.99 2.61 -5.93
CA VAL A 91 6.66 1.71 -5.00
C VAL A 91 6.60 0.30 -5.58
N ASP A 92 7.72 -0.22 -5.98
CA ASP A 92 7.87 -1.59 -6.49
C ASP A 92 8.34 -2.60 -5.42
N GLY A 93 8.41 -2.15 -4.17
CA GLY A 93 8.92 -2.95 -3.05
C GLY A 93 10.41 -2.84 -2.83
N THR A 94 11.13 -2.07 -3.65
CA THR A 94 12.57 -1.86 -3.54
C THR A 94 12.94 -0.55 -2.84
N GLY A 95 14.22 -0.38 -2.53
CA GLY A 95 14.74 0.81 -1.85
C GLY A 95 14.24 0.99 -0.40
N PRO A 96 14.62 2.09 0.27
CA PRO A 96 14.29 2.32 1.67
C PRO A 96 12.77 2.34 1.94
N ILE A 97 11.99 3.03 1.09
CA ILE A 97 10.53 3.12 1.25
C ILE A 97 9.87 1.77 1.02
N GLY A 98 10.29 1.01 -0.01
CA GLY A 98 9.78 -0.34 -0.26
C GLY A 98 10.05 -1.29 0.91
N ARG A 99 11.25 -1.25 1.50
CA ARG A 99 11.61 -2.04 2.68
C ARG A 99 10.79 -1.63 3.91
N MET A 100 10.60 -0.34 4.14
CA MET A 100 9.75 0.18 5.22
C MET A 100 8.31 -0.31 5.09
N LEU A 101 7.70 -0.21 3.89
CA LEU A 101 6.34 -0.66 3.64
C LEU A 101 6.19 -2.18 3.77
N ARG A 102 7.21 -2.95 3.33
CA ARG A 102 7.24 -4.39 3.54
C ARG A 102 7.31 -4.76 5.03
N ALA A 103 8.17 -4.09 5.79
CA ALA A 103 8.25 -4.28 7.24
C ALA A 103 6.92 -3.94 7.92
N TYR A 104 6.30 -2.83 7.52
CA TYR A 104 5.00 -2.42 8.04
C TYR A 104 3.91 -3.47 7.75
N HIS A 105 3.81 -3.96 6.51
CA HIS A 105 2.85 -4.99 6.14
C HIS A 105 2.98 -6.25 7.01
N VAL A 106 4.22 -6.72 7.17
CA VAL A 106 4.49 -7.90 8.01
C VAL A 106 4.20 -7.62 9.48
N ALA A 107 4.52 -6.43 9.99
CA ALA A 107 4.20 -6.05 11.36
C ALA A 107 2.69 -6.09 11.65
N GLN A 108 1.86 -5.53 10.74
CA GLN A 108 0.41 -5.56 10.87
C GLN A 108 -0.13 -7.00 10.81
N TRP A 109 0.28 -7.76 9.81
CA TRP A 109 -0.14 -9.16 9.70
C TRP A 109 0.24 -10.00 10.93
N ARG A 110 1.41 -9.79 11.53
CA ARG A 110 1.81 -10.49 12.77
C ARG A 110 0.87 -10.17 13.94
N GLN A 111 0.41 -8.93 14.05
CA GLN A 111 -0.57 -8.53 15.06
C GLN A 111 -1.94 -9.18 14.81
N ASP A 112 -2.36 -9.32 13.57
CA ASP A 112 -3.63 -9.94 13.19
C ASP A 112 -3.59 -11.47 13.31
N SER A 113 -2.40 -12.09 13.27
CA SER A 113 -2.18 -13.55 13.26
C SER A 113 -1.60 -14.11 14.56
N VAL A 114 -1.84 -13.44 15.69
CA VAL A 114 -1.36 -13.90 17.02
C VAL A 114 -1.94 -15.26 17.40
N PHE A 115 -3.21 -15.50 17.06
CA PHE A 115 -3.92 -16.74 17.35
C PHE A 115 -4.32 -17.47 16.08
N CYS A 116 -4.30 -18.80 16.12
CA CYS A 116 -4.73 -19.65 15.03
C CYS A 116 -6.22 -19.48 14.74
N GLY A 117 -6.58 -19.07 13.52
CA GLY A 117 -7.97 -18.92 13.09
C GLY A 117 -8.77 -20.22 13.04
N SER A 118 -8.14 -21.40 13.23
CA SER A 118 -8.83 -22.70 13.26
C SER A 118 -9.07 -23.23 14.67
N CYS A 119 -8.12 -23.09 15.58
CA CYS A 119 -8.21 -23.72 16.90
C CYS A 119 -7.95 -22.77 18.08
N GLY A 120 -7.72 -21.48 17.83
CA GLY A 120 -7.51 -20.47 18.86
C GLY A 120 -6.16 -20.54 19.59
N THR A 121 -5.29 -21.52 19.29
CA THR A 121 -3.97 -21.63 19.93
C THR A 121 -3.07 -20.49 19.48
N LYS A 122 -2.24 -19.97 20.37
CA LYS A 122 -1.26 -18.94 20.04
C LYS A 122 -0.25 -19.45 19.02
N ASN A 123 -0.09 -18.74 17.92
CA ASN A 123 0.85 -19.04 16.85
C ASN A 123 2.30 -18.70 17.26
N THR A 124 3.25 -19.40 16.66
CA THR A 124 4.68 -19.11 16.67
C THR A 124 5.15 -18.74 15.26
N ASP A 125 6.38 -18.28 15.12
CA ASP A 125 6.98 -18.13 13.79
C ASP A 125 7.32 -19.49 13.21
N ALA A 126 7.08 -19.68 11.92
CA ALA A 126 7.56 -20.84 11.20
C ALA A 126 9.11 -20.75 11.07
N PRO A 127 9.83 -21.88 11.25
CA PRO A 127 11.29 -21.85 11.27
C PRO A 127 11.93 -21.74 9.86
N ASP A 128 11.16 -21.97 8.82
CA ASP A 128 11.63 -22.20 7.45
C ASP A 128 11.12 -21.17 6.42
N GLU A 129 10.12 -20.35 6.79
CA GLU A 129 9.52 -19.40 5.87
C GLU A 129 8.81 -18.25 6.61
N LEU A 130 8.44 -17.20 5.87
CA LEU A 130 7.65 -16.09 6.40
C LEU A 130 6.19 -16.51 6.59
N ALA A 131 5.93 -17.27 7.64
CA ALA A 131 4.60 -17.75 8.03
C ALA A 131 4.46 -17.78 9.55
N ARG A 132 3.21 -17.71 10.04
CA ARG A 132 2.86 -18.07 11.42
C ARG A 132 2.48 -19.55 11.44
N PHE A 133 2.91 -20.26 12.48
CA PHE A 133 2.71 -21.70 12.65
C PHE A 133 1.92 -21.98 13.94
N CYS A 134 0.88 -22.78 13.83
CA CYS A 134 0.12 -23.24 14.98
C CYS A 134 0.73 -24.54 15.53
N PRO A 135 1.30 -24.55 16.74
CA PRO A 135 1.91 -25.76 17.31
C PRO A 135 0.90 -26.86 17.68
N ALA A 136 -0.39 -26.53 17.81
CA ALA A 136 -1.42 -27.48 18.17
C ALA A 136 -2.04 -28.21 16.97
N CYS A 137 -2.33 -27.51 15.87
CA CYS A 137 -3.02 -28.12 14.70
C CYS A 137 -2.17 -28.13 13.41
N GLY A 138 -0.96 -27.59 13.43
CA GLY A 138 -0.04 -27.60 12.28
C GLY A 138 -0.38 -26.58 11.19
N ARG A 139 -1.45 -25.77 11.36
CA ARG A 139 -1.83 -24.77 10.35
C ARG A 139 -0.73 -23.75 10.20
N ARG A 140 -0.44 -23.39 8.93
CA ARG A 140 0.38 -22.25 8.55
C ARG A 140 -0.51 -21.11 8.07
N GLU A 141 -0.14 -19.89 8.41
CA GLU A 141 -0.80 -18.67 7.97
C GLU A 141 0.24 -17.70 7.42
N TYR A 142 -0.01 -17.24 6.21
CA TYR A 142 0.88 -16.37 5.45
C TYR A 142 0.41 -14.92 5.49
N PRO A 143 1.30 -13.93 5.23
CA PRO A 143 0.88 -12.55 5.12
C PRO A 143 -0.28 -12.41 4.12
N ARG A 144 -1.36 -11.80 4.57
CA ARG A 144 -2.51 -11.52 3.70
C ARG A 144 -2.13 -10.48 2.67
N ILE A 145 -2.45 -10.75 1.40
CA ILE A 145 -2.34 -9.82 0.29
C ILE A 145 -3.70 -9.79 -0.39
N SER A 146 -4.37 -8.62 -0.41
CA SER A 146 -5.67 -8.43 -1.03
C SER A 146 -5.49 -7.73 -2.38
N PRO A 147 -5.71 -8.40 -3.51
CA PRO A 147 -5.66 -7.78 -4.83
C PRO A 147 -6.76 -6.70 -4.94
N ALA A 148 -6.40 -5.55 -5.48
CA ALA A 148 -7.34 -4.47 -5.80
C ALA A 148 -6.92 -3.84 -7.13
N VAL A 149 -7.89 -3.63 -8.02
CA VAL A 149 -7.66 -2.96 -9.30
C VAL A 149 -7.77 -1.45 -9.12
N ILE A 150 -7.07 -0.71 -9.96
CA ILE A 150 -7.23 0.73 -10.10
C ILE A 150 -7.06 1.10 -11.57
N THR A 151 -8.00 1.84 -12.14
CA THR A 151 -8.11 1.94 -13.59
C THR A 151 -8.27 3.37 -14.05
N ILE A 152 -7.40 3.80 -14.98
CA ILE A 152 -7.64 5.02 -15.76
C ILE A 152 -8.48 4.70 -16.98
N ILE A 153 -9.63 5.38 -17.11
CA ILE A 153 -10.56 5.21 -18.22
C ILE A 153 -10.36 6.37 -19.18
N ILE A 154 -10.04 6.08 -20.44
CA ILE A 154 -9.74 7.09 -21.45
C ILE A 154 -10.84 7.07 -22.51
N ASN A 155 -11.35 8.25 -22.85
CA ASN A 155 -12.30 8.43 -23.93
C ASN A 155 -11.56 8.73 -25.25
N ASP A 156 -11.66 7.81 -26.20
CA ASP A 156 -10.98 7.94 -27.49
C ASP A 156 -11.51 9.08 -28.36
N ASN A 157 -12.72 9.60 -28.10
CA ASN A 157 -13.34 10.65 -28.91
C ASN A 157 -12.66 12.01 -28.72
N ASP A 158 -12.17 12.29 -27.52
CA ASP A 158 -11.60 13.60 -27.15
C ASP A 158 -10.30 13.51 -26.34
N GLY A 159 -9.84 12.28 -26.02
CA GLY A 159 -8.64 12.04 -25.24
C GLY A 159 -8.75 12.37 -23.75
N SER A 160 -9.96 12.66 -23.25
CA SER A 160 -10.20 12.89 -21.83
C SER A 160 -10.08 11.62 -21.00
N ALA A 161 -9.80 11.77 -19.69
CA ALA A 161 -9.81 10.69 -18.74
C ALA A 161 -10.89 10.90 -17.67
N LEU A 162 -11.52 9.82 -17.23
CA LEU A 162 -12.44 9.85 -16.11
C LEU A 162 -11.66 9.92 -14.80
N LEU A 163 -11.97 10.90 -13.97
CA LEU A 163 -11.52 10.95 -12.59
C LEU A 163 -12.73 11.04 -11.67
N ALA A 164 -12.61 10.40 -10.50
CA ALA A 164 -13.68 10.26 -9.53
C ALA A 164 -13.26 10.78 -8.15
N HIS A 165 -14.19 11.43 -7.46
CA HIS A 165 -14.04 11.90 -6.09
C HIS A 165 -14.71 10.91 -5.13
N ASN A 166 -13.87 10.22 -4.33
CA ASN A 166 -14.36 9.36 -3.26
C ASN A 166 -14.64 10.19 -2.00
N LYS A 167 -15.72 9.90 -1.29
CA LYS A 167 -16.13 10.59 -0.05
C LYS A 167 -15.06 10.63 1.04
N LYS A 168 -14.10 9.71 1.01
CA LYS A 168 -12.99 9.63 1.97
C LYS A 168 -11.83 10.56 1.62
N PHE A 169 -11.86 11.21 0.45
CA PHE A 169 -10.80 12.12 0.02
C PHE A 169 -11.03 13.55 0.56
N ALA A 170 -9.96 14.32 0.60
CA ALA A 170 -10.08 15.74 0.87
C ALA A 170 -10.80 16.45 -0.29
N ASP A 171 -11.49 17.55 0.03
CA ASP A 171 -12.29 18.31 -0.94
C ASP A 171 -11.50 18.64 -2.22
N GLY A 172 -12.10 18.30 -3.33
CA GLY A 172 -11.60 18.56 -4.67
C GLY A 172 -10.46 17.64 -5.11
N VAL A 173 -10.12 16.61 -4.34
CA VAL A 173 -9.17 15.58 -4.77
C VAL A 173 -9.88 14.50 -5.55
N TYR A 174 -9.50 14.30 -6.82
CA TYR A 174 -10.01 13.25 -7.69
C TYR A 174 -8.92 12.23 -7.97
N SER A 175 -9.31 10.98 -8.06
CA SER A 175 -8.44 9.84 -8.33
C SER A 175 -9.08 8.94 -9.39
N LEU A 176 -8.59 7.73 -9.51
CA LEU A 176 -9.11 6.71 -10.41
C LEU A 176 -10.09 5.80 -9.69
N VAL A 177 -11.00 5.16 -10.43
CA VAL A 177 -11.89 4.09 -9.96
C VAL A 177 -11.05 2.91 -9.50
N ALA A 178 -11.36 2.35 -8.32
CA ALA A 178 -10.57 1.29 -7.71
C ALA A 178 -11.41 0.44 -6.77
N GLY A 179 -11.28 -0.89 -6.87
CA GLY A 179 -11.98 -1.80 -5.99
C GLY A 179 -11.28 -3.14 -5.82
N PHE A 180 -11.79 -3.95 -4.89
CA PHE A 180 -11.20 -5.24 -4.58
C PHE A 180 -11.62 -6.34 -5.55
N ASN A 181 -10.67 -7.20 -5.87
CA ASN A 181 -10.97 -8.44 -6.60
C ASN A 181 -11.74 -9.39 -5.70
N GLU A 182 -12.84 -9.93 -6.22
CA GLU A 182 -13.67 -10.91 -5.52
C GLU A 182 -13.33 -12.36 -5.90
N ALA A 183 -13.75 -13.29 -5.03
CA ALA A 183 -13.46 -14.71 -5.25
C ALA A 183 -14.10 -15.23 -6.54
N GLY A 184 -13.28 -15.73 -7.44
CA GLY A 184 -13.72 -16.27 -8.73
C GLY A 184 -13.65 -15.29 -9.89
N GLU A 185 -13.30 -14.03 -9.66
CA GLU A 185 -13.12 -13.06 -10.75
C GLU A 185 -11.69 -13.08 -11.33
N SER A 186 -11.57 -12.80 -12.62
CA SER A 186 -10.33 -12.33 -13.21
C SER A 186 -10.17 -10.84 -12.91
N LEU A 187 -8.96 -10.31 -13.00
CA LEU A 187 -8.70 -8.88 -12.75
C LEU A 187 -9.42 -7.98 -13.78
N GLU A 188 -9.54 -8.43 -15.02
CA GLU A 188 -10.28 -7.73 -16.06
C GLU A 188 -11.78 -7.69 -15.78
N ALA A 189 -12.33 -8.79 -15.23
CA ALA A 189 -13.73 -8.84 -14.79
C ALA A 189 -13.97 -7.89 -13.62
N THR A 190 -13.04 -7.84 -12.65
CA THR A 190 -13.08 -6.88 -11.54
C THR A 190 -13.06 -5.43 -12.04
N VAL A 191 -12.18 -5.10 -13.00
CA VAL A 191 -12.13 -3.75 -13.61
C VAL A 191 -13.47 -3.38 -14.20
N ALA A 192 -14.07 -4.26 -15.00
CA ALA A 192 -15.36 -3.98 -15.66
C ALA A 192 -16.49 -3.86 -14.64
N ARG A 193 -16.51 -4.68 -13.59
CA ARG A 193 -17.53 -4.64 -12.53
C ARG A 193 -17.45 -3.34 -11.73
N GLU A 194 -16.26 -3.04 -11.19
CA GLU A 194 -16.06 -1.83 -10.36
C GLU A 194 -16.41 -0.55 -11.11
N ILE A 195 -16.01 -0.45 -12.39
CA ILE A 195 -16.34 0.73 -13.20
C ILE A 195 -17.87 0.84 -13.42
N ARG A 196 -18.54 -0.28 -13.64
CA ARG A 196 -20.01 -0.29 -13.82
C ARG A 196 -20.71 0.07 -12.50
N GLU A 197 -20.25 -0.49 -11.37
CA GLU A 197 -20.86 -0.27 -10.06
C GLU A 197 -20.63 1.15 -9.56
N GLU A 198 -19.40 1.68 -9.65
CA GLU A 198 -19.04 2.97 -9.07
C GLU A 198 -19.45 4.18 -9.95
N VAL A 199 -19.40 4.03 -11.28
CA VAL A 199 -19.58 5.17 -12.20
C VAL A 199 -20.51 4.90 -13.37
N GLY A 200 -21.13 3.71 -13.51
CA GLY A 200 -22.15 3.39 -14.51
C GLY A 200 -21.64 3.21 -15.95
N LEU A 201 -20.33 3.07 -16.17
CA LEU A 201 -19.75 2.99 -17.49
C LEU A 201 -19.43 1.56 -17.92
N GLU A 202 -19.50 1.30 -19.23
CA GLU A 202 -18.91 0.11 -19.86
C GLU A 202 -17.57 0.47 -20.49
N VAL A 203 -16.61 -0.47 -20.39
CA VAL A 203 -15.24 -0.30 -20.88
C VAL A 203 -14.80 -1.46 -21.77
N ARG A 204 -13.80 -1.18 -22.58
CA ARG A 204 -13.13 -2.15 -23.47
C ARG A 204 -11.61 -1.97 -23.40
N ASP A 205 -10.88 -2.84 -24.04
CA ASP A 205 -9.41 -2.77 -24.17
C ASP A 205 -8.69 -2.60 -22.83
N ILE A 206 -9.11 -3.39 -21.83
CA ILE A 206 -8.53 -3.39 -20.49
C ILE A 206 -7.10 -3.94 -20.56
N LYS A 207 -6.11 -3.17 -20.10
CA LYS A 207 -4.69 -3.53 -20.15
C LYS A 207 -4.01 -3.28 -18.83
N TYR A 208 -3.31 -4.27 -18.32
CA TYR A 208 -2.43 -4.14 -17.15
C TYR A 208 -1.23 -3.24 -17.47
N ILE A 209 -0.89 -2.34 -16.55
CA ILE A 209 0.22 -1.39 -16.68
C ILE A 209 1.27 -1.61 -15.60
N ALA A 210 0.87 -1.64 -14.33
CA ALA A 210 1.79 -1.70 -13.20
C ALA A 210 1.13 -2.30 -11.96
N SER A 211 1.93 -2.69 -10.97
CA SER A 211 1.42 -3.04 -9.64
C SER A 211 2.19 -2.32 -8.54
N GLN A 212 1.56 -2.18 -7.39
CA GLN A 212 2.14 -1.50 -6.25
C GLN A 212 1.72 -2.19 -4.95
N PRO A 213 2.67 -2.59 -4.08
CA PRO A 213 2.37 -2.93 -2.69
C PRO A 213 1.76 -1.74 -1.97
N TRP A 214 0.59 -1.93 -1.37
CA TRP A 214 -0.15 -0.89 -0.68
C TRP A 214 -0.68 -1.41 0.66
N PRO A 215 0.17 -1.46 1.71
CA PRO A 215 -0.16 -2.10 2.98
C PRO A 215 -1.09 -1.24 3.86
N PHE A 216 -2.18 -0.75 3.28
CA PHE A 216 -3.20 0.06 3.95
C PHE A 216 -4.62 -0.46 3.61
N PRO A 217 -5.05 -1.58 4.27
CA PRO A 217 -4.29 -2.35 5.27
C PRO A 217 -3.33 -3.40 4.69
N ASN A 218 -3.62 -4.03 3.55
CA ASN A 218 -2.85 -5.16 3.00
C ASN A 218 -3.05 -5.36 1.49
N SER A 219 -3.26 -4.28 0.73
CA SER A 219 -3.56 -4.38 -0.69
C SER A 219 -2.31 -4.58 -1.55
N LEU A 220 -2.51 -5.29 -2.67
CA LEU A 220 -1.69 -5.20 -3.87
C LEU A 220 -2.53 -4.46 -4.91
N MET A 221 -2.17 -3.22 -5.19
CA MET A 221 -2.83 -2.43 -6.23
C MET A 221 -2.35 -2.88 -7.60
N LEU A 222 -3.28 -3.13 -8.51
CA LEU A 222 -3.03 -3.53 -9.89
C LEU A 222 -3.60 -2.46 -10.81
N GLY A 223 -2.70 -1.71 -11.46
CA GLY A 223 -3.00 -0.56 -12.29
C GLY A 223 -3.34 -0.98 -13.72
N PHE A 224 -4.45 -0.49 -14.22
CA PHE A 224 -4.96 -0.75 -15.57
C PHE A 224 -5.24 0.53 -16.34
N THR A 225 -5.18 0.43 -17.66
CA THR A 225 -5.88 1.34 -18.57
C THR A 225 -7.11 0.63 -19.12
N ALA A 226 -8.16 1.39 -19.40
CA ALA A 226 -9.32 0.92 -20.15
C ALA A 226 -9.82 2.03 -21.08
N ARG A 227 -10.51 1.64 -22.16
CA ARG A 227 -11.15 2.59 -23.08
C ARG A 227 -12.65 2.63 -22.80
N TYR A 228 -13.20 3.84 -22.76
CA TYR A 228 -14.64 4.03 -22.69
C TYR A 228 -15.33 3.34 -23.87
N ALA A 229 -16.38 2.59 -23.60
CA ALA A 229 -17.17 1.91 -24.62
C ALA A 229 -18.58 2.54 -24.74
N SER A 230 -19.28 2.68 -23.62
CA SER A 230 -20.65 3.22 -23.58
C SER A 230 -21.07 3.54 -22.14
N GLY A 231 -22.28 4.09 -21.98
CA GLY A 231 -22.89 4.44 -20.70
C GLY A 231 -22.82 5.93 -20.42
N GLU A 232 -23.55 6.35 -19.39
CA GLU A 232 -23.51 7.70 -18.85
C GLU A 232 -22.92 7.65 -17.45
N ILE A 233 -22.24 8.72 -17.04
CA ILE A 233 -21.63 8.78 -15.71
C ILE A 233 -22.74 8.85 -14.65
N HIS A 234 -22.80 7.83 -13.80
CA HIS A 234 -23.69 7.74 -12.65
C HIS A 234 -22.88 7.31 -11.42
N PRO A 235 -22.36 8.26 -10.62
CA PRO A 235 -21.71 7.93 -9.35
C PRO A 235 -22.69 7.17 -8.44
N ASP A 236 -22.20 6.13 -7.77
CA ASP A 236 -23.02 5.27 -6.90
C ASP A 236 -23.57 6.01 -5.66
N GLY A 237 -23.00 7.18 -5.33
CA GLY A 237 -23.35 7.96 -4.15
C GLY A 237 -23.03 7.28 -2.81
N ILE A 238 -22.41 6.11 -2.83
CA ILE A 238 -21.97 5.35 -1.65
C ILE A 238 -20.47 5.60 -1.39
N GLU A 239 -19.64 5.24 -2.36
CA GLU A 239 -18.19 5.48 -2.33
C GLU A 239 -17.80 6.67 -3.20
N ILE A 240 -18.31 6.76 -4.41
CA ILE A 240 -18.06 7.85 -5.35
C ILE A 240 -19.16 8.89 -5.24
N GLU A 241 -18.76 10.11 -4.90
CA GLU A 241 -19.66 11.26 -4.77
C GLU A 241 -19.79 12.04 -6.07
N ASP A 242 -18.71 12.11 -6.84
CA ASP A 242 -18.67 12.81 -8.13
C ASP A 242 -17.67 12.14 -9.07
N ALA A 243 -17.98 12.11 -10.36
CA ALA A 243 -17.09 11.61 -11.40
C ALA A 243 -17.29 12.42 -12.69
N LYS A 244 -16.18 12.77 -13.34
CA LYS A 244 -16.21 13.62 -14.54
C LYS A 244 -15.10 13.25 -15.51
N TRP A 245 -15.34 13.58 -16.78
CA TRP A 245 -14.28 13.62 -17.79
C TRP A 245 -13.42 14.87 -17.62
N PHE A 246 -12.11 14.69 -17.58
CA PHE A 246 -11.13 15.77 -17.49
C PHE A 246 -10.20 15.75 -18.69
N THR A 247 -9.88 16.93 -19.21
CA THR A 247 -8.86 17.11 -20.23
C THR A 247 -7.51 17.40 -19.58
N ARG A 248 -6.42 17.22 -20.33
CA ARG A 248 -5.04 17.39 -19.79
C ARG A 248 -4.74 18.81 -19.29
N ASP A 249 -5.44 19.80 -19.80
CA ASP A 249 -5.32 21.23 -19.48
C ASP A 249 -6.31 21.73 -18.42
N ASN A 250 -7.25 20.88 -18.01
CA ASN A 250 -8.23 21.22 -16.97
C ASN A 250 -8.35 20.10 -15.95
N LEU A 251 -7.44 20.09 -14.99
CA LEU A 251 -7.33 19.04 -13.98
C LEU A 251 -7.82 19.49 -12.60
N PRO A 252 -8.43 18.60 -11.82
CA PRO A 252 -8.74 18.84 -10.41
C PRO A 252 -7.47 18.69 -9.56
N LYS A 253 -7.62 18.77 -8.24
CA LYS A 253 -6.55 18.32 -7.34
C LYS A 253 -6.34 16.81 -7.50
N LEU A 254 -5.11 16.39 -7.66
CA LEU A 254 -4.75 14.99 -7.89
C LEU A 254 -4.16 14.34 -6.63
N PRO A 255 -4.13 12.98 -6.55
CA PRO A 255 -3.45 12.28 -5.48
C PRO A 255 -1.96 12.66 -5.40
N GLY A 256 -1.39 12.48 -4.21
CA GLY A 256 0.04 12.68 -3.99
C GLY A 256 0.92 11.77 -4.83
N ASN A 257 2.16 12.18 -5.01
CA ASN A 257 3.18 11.36 -5.67
C ASN A 257 3.37 10.01 -4.97
N GLY A 258 3.91 9.04 -5.69
CA GLY A 258 4.22 7.72 -5.13
C GLY A 258 3.05 6.74 -5.08
N SER A 259 1.85 7.11 -5.56
CA SER A 259 0.74 6.18 -5.74
C SER A 259 0.63 5.71 -7.19
N VAL A 260 0.21 4.46 -7.39
CA VAL A 260 -0.07 3.94 -8.74
C VAL A 260 -1.15 4.74 -9.45
N SER A 261 -2.13 5.31 -8.71
CA SER A 261 -3.09 6.25 -9.27
C SER A 261 -2.39 7.44 -9.94
N ARG A 262 -1.49 8.10 -9.22
CA ARG A 262 -0.74 9.24 -9.76
C ARG A 262 0.17 8.84 -10.91
N TYR A 263 0.77 7.66 -10.85
CA TYR A 263 1.59 7.12 -11.94
C TYR A 263 0.77 6.96 -13.23
N LEU A 264 -0.41 6.34 -13.17
CA LEU A 264 -1.29 6.19 -14.33
C LEU A 264 -1.79 7.54 -14.88
N ILE A 265 -2.17 8.47 -14.00
CA ILE A 265 -2.58 9.81 -14.41
C ILE A 265 -1.42 10.54 -15.13
N ASN A 266 -0.20 10.48 -14.60
CA ASN A 266 0.96 11.07 -15.23
C ASN A 266 1.25 10.44 -16.61
N GLY A 267 1.16 9.10 -16.73
CA GLY A 267 1.33 8.42 -18.01
C GLY A 267 0.30 8.86 -19.06
N TRP A 268 -0.95 9.09 -18.67
CA TRP A 268 -1.95 9.68 -19.54
C TRP A 268 -1.63 11.13 -19.91
N LEU A 269 -1.19 11.96 -18.97
CA LEU A 269 -0.81 13.35 -19.24
C LEU A 269 0.35 13.45 -20.23
N GLU A 270 1.32 12.57 -20.13
CA GLU A 270 2.50 12.48 -20.99
C GLU A 270 2.22 11.80 -22.34
N GLY A 271 1.03 11.19 -22.50
CA GLY A 271 0.66 10.47 -23.72
C GLY A 271 1.36 9.12 -23.89
N SER A 272 1.85 8.52 -22.80
CA SER A 272 2.50 7.22 -22.80
C SER A 272 1.54 6.03 -22.53
N LEU A 273 0.26 6.31 -22.25
CA LEU A 273 -0.81 5.33 -22.01
C LEU A 273 -1.95 5.45 -23.02
#